data_90045f71d93e87d6b2aa51619ad1b8af
#
_entry.id   90045f71d93e87d6b2aa51619ad1b8af
#
_cell.length_a   1.000
_cell.length_b   1.000
_cell.length_c   1.000
_cell.angle_alpha   90.00
_cell.angle_beta   90.00
_cell.angle_gamma   90.00
#
_symmetry.space_group_name_H-M   'P 1'
#
loop_
_entity.id
_entity.type
_entity.pdbx_description
1 polymer ?
#
loop_
_entity_poly.entity_id
_entity_poly.type
_entity_poly.pdbx_seq_one_letter_code
_entity_poly.pdbx_strand_id
1 'polypeptide(L)'
;MGVVEETGAAVSGFRRGDKVLISCITSCGRCDFCRRGMYSHCRKGGWILGNTIDGTQAEYVRIPHADTSLYALPVGADEKAMVMLSDILPTAFECGVLNGQVKPGDTVAVVGAGPIGLAALLTAQFYSPSEIMMIDLDDNRLEVARSLGATKLINSSDGKAAQKVLEITGGEGVDVAIEAVGIPATFDICQAIVAPGGRVANVGVHGKPVELRLERLWSHNVTITTRLVDTAATPMLLKMVKAGQLRPERLTTHTFALADVMNAYDVFGNAARARALKVIVENR
;
A
#
# COMPACT_ATOMS: atom_id res chain seq x y z
N MET A 1 4.13 -13.50 7.67
CA MET A 1 5.45 -13.88 8.22
C MET A 1 5.36 -15.27 8.78
N GLY A 2 6.49 -15.97 8.95
CA GLY A 2 6.51 -17.31 9.51
C GLY A 2 7.92 -17.80 9.82
N VAL A 3 7.98 -19.04 10.29
CA VAL A 3 9.22 -19.77 10.47
C VAL A 3 9.25 -20.91 9.43
N VAL A 4 10.38 -21.08 8.78
CA VAL A 4 10.54 -22.16 7.80
C VAL A 4 10.55 -23.52 8.49
N GLU A 5 9.57 -24.35 8.20
CA GLU A 5 9.48 -25.71 8.73
C GLU A 5 10.19 -26.72 7.80
N GLU A 6 10.01 -26.58 6.50
CA GLU A 6 10.59 -27.49 5.51
C GLU A 6 10.92 -26.72 4.23
N THR A 7 11.94 -27.17 3.51
CA THR A 7 12.33 -26.61 2.22
C THR A 7 12.34 -27.68 1.14
N GLY A 8 11.85 -27.32 -0.06
CA GLY A 8 12.03 -28.18 -1.23
C GLY A 8 13.50 -28.25 -1.65
N ALA A 9 13.89 -29.32 -2.34
CA ALA A 9 15.29 -29.59 -2.73
C ALA A 9 15.95 -28.51 -3.61
N ALA A 10 15.14 -27.64 -4.26
CA ALA A 10 15.67 -26.57 -5.11
C ALA A 10 15.80 -25.22 -4.37
N VAL A 11 15.43 -25.13 -3.09
CA VAL A 11 15.58 -23.92 -2.29
C VAL A 11 17.01 -23.86 -1.75
N SER A 12 17.66 -22.72 -1.94
CA SER A 12 19.07 -22.52 -1.55
C SER A 12 19.27 -21.39 -0.54
N GLY A 13 18.36 -20.42 -0.51
CA GLY A 13 18.48 -19.22 0.32
C GLY A 13 17.94 -19.36 1.74
N PHE A 14 17.23 -20.45 2.06
CA PHE A 14 16.55 -20.62 3.34
C PHE A 14 16.68 -22.05 3.87
N ARG A 15 16.61 -22.19 5.19
CA ARG A 15 16.66 -23.48 5.90
C ARG A 15 15.62 -23.50 7.04
N ARG A 16 15.33 -24.70 7.51
CA ARG A 16 14.45 -24.89 8.68
C ARG A 16 14.89 -24.02 9.85
N GLY A 17 13.92 -23.35 10.48
CA GLY A 17 14.12 -22.45 11.61
C GLY A 17 14.32 -20.99 11.26
N ASP A 18 14.55 -20.66 9.97
CA ASP A 18 14.71 -19.26 9.54
C ASP A 18 13.37 -18.51 9.69
N LYS A 19 13.42 -17.32 10.30
CA LYS A 19 12.29 -16.39 10.33
C LYS A 19 12.23 -15.58 9.05
N VAL A 20 11.07 -15.55 8.41
CA VAL A 20 10.89 -14.94 7.09
C VAL A 20 9.68 -14.03 7.00
N LEU A 21 9.83 -12.96 6.24
CA LEU A 21 8.74 -12.18 5.70
C LEU A 21 8.30 -12.83 4.37
N ILE A 22 6.99 -13.05 4.21
CA ILE A 22 6.41 -13.61 3.00
C ILE A 22 5.91 -12.46 2.13
N SER A 23 6.39 -12.37 0.90
CA SER A 23 5.86 -11.43 -0.09
C SER A 23 4.45 -11.84 -0.53
N CYS A 24 3.55 -10.87 -0.75
CA CYS A 24 2.26 -11.12 -1.40
C CYS A 24 2.42 -11.56 -2.86
N ILE A 25 3.58 -11.30 -3.45
CA ILE A 25 3.92 -11.70 -4.82
C ILE A 25 4.94 -12.83 -4.79
N THR A 26 4.66 -13.91 -5.50
CA THR A 26 5.63 -14.98 -5.73
C THR A 26 6.24 -14.86 -7.12
N SER A 27 7.52 -15.15 -7.28
CA SER A 27 8.15 -14.98 -8.59
C SER A 27 9.22 -16.02 -8.88
N CYS A 28 9.28 -16.52 -10.11
CA CYS A 28 10.30 -17.51 -10.52
C CYS A 28 11.68 -16.88 -10.80
N GLY A 29 11.80 -15.56 -10.83
CA GLY A 29 13.04 -14.82 -11.07
C GLY A 29 13.60 -14.89 -12.50
N ARG A 30 13.08 -15.73 -13.40
CA ARG A 30 13.73 -16.05 -14.70
C ARG A 30 12.86 -15.93 -15.94
N CYS A 31 11.54 -15.78 -15.83
CA CYS A 31 10.68 -15.58 -17.00
C CYS A 31 10.83 -14.12 -17.54
N ASP A 32 10.28 -13.89 -18.71
CA ASP A 32 10.33 -12.60 -19.39
C ASP A 32 9.77 -11.44 -18.55
N PHE A 33 8.69 -11.66 -17.80
CA PHE A 33 8.16 -10.63 -16.87
C PHE A 33 9.11 -10.38 -15.70
N CYS A 34 9.63 -11.45 -15.05
CA CYS A 34 10.57 -11.29 -13.95
C CYS A 34 11.85 -10.56 -14.38
N ARG A 35 12.37 -10.84 -15.60
CA ARG A 35 13.54 -10.15 -16.15
C ARG A 35 13.32 -8.67 -16.43
N ARG A 36 12.06 -8.23 -16.53
CA ARG A 36 11.64 -6.84 -16.67
C ARG A 36 11.26 -6.19 -15.34
N GLY A 37 11.41 -6.89 -14.21
CA GLY A 37 11.00 -6.41 -12.89
C GLY A 37 9.50 -6.45 -12.63
N MET A 38 8.73 -7.12 -13.48
CA MET A 38 7.27 -7.26 -13.36
C MET A 38 6.93 -8.59 -12.67
N TYR A 39 7.29 -8.70 -11.40
CA TYR A 39 7.17 -9.95 -10.63
C TYR A 39 5.73 -10.37 -10.41
N SER A 40 4.82 -9.40 -10.24
CA SER A 40 3.38 -9.63 -10.12
C SER A 40 2.76 -10.35 -11.33
N HIS A 41 3.40 -10.24 -12.50
CA HIS A 41 2.99 -10.89 -13.75
C HIS A 41 3.80 -12.16 -14.05
N CYS A 42 4.51 -12.71 -13.07
CA CYS A 42 5.29 -13.91 -13.25
C CYS A 42 4.47 -15.06 -13.84
N ARG A 43 4.96 -15.70 -14.93
CA ARG A 43 4.24 -16.81 -15.60
C ARG A 43 4.06 -18.06 -14.74
N LYS A 44 4.82 -18.21 -13.66
CA LYS A 44 4.79 -19.36 -12.75
C LYS A 44 4.47 -18.98 -11.30
N GLY A 45 4.06 -17.75 -11.07
CA GLY A 45 3.75 -17.17 -9.78
C GLY A 45 2.92 -15.91 -9.96
N GLY A 46 3.39 -14.78 -9.41
CA GLY A 46 2.65 -13.52 -9.40
C GLY A 46 1.76 -13.40 -8.16
N TRP A 47 0.63 -12.77 -8.30
CA TRP A 47 -0.36 -12.65 -7.24
C TRP A 47 -1.22 -13.91 -7.15
N ILE A 48 -0.67 -14.99 -6.58
CA ILE A 48 -1.34 -16.28 -6.47
C ILE A 48 -1.72 -16.64 -5.03
N LEU A 49 -0.95 -16.23 -4.02
CA LEU A 49 -1.21 -16.53 -2.62
C LEU A 49 -2.53 -15.86 -2.15
N GLY A 50 -3.46 -16.67 -1.67
CA GLY A 50 -4.79 -16.22 -1.25
C GLY A 50 -5.70 -15.79 -2.41
N ASN A 51 -5.29 -16.06 -3.67
CA ASN A 51 -6.07 -15.77 -4.88
C ASN A 51 -6.37 -17.05 -5.68
N THR A 52 -5.35 -17.73 -6.20
CA THR A 52 -5.49 -18.96 -6.97
C THR A 52 -4.98 -20.19 -6.24
N ILE A 53 -4.23 -20.02 -5.18
CA ILE A 53 -3.82 -21.06 -4.22
C ILE A 53 -4.08 -20.56 -2.80
N ASP A 54 -4.02 -21.45 -1.82
CA ASP A 54 -4.23 -21.13 -0.41
C ASP A 54 -3.28 -19.99 0.05
N GLY A 55 -3.82 -19.13 0.91
CA GLY A 55 -3.13 -17.95 1.45
C GLY A 55 -2.46 -18.21 2.79
N THR A 56 -2.03 -17.12 3.44
CA THR A 56 -1.23 -17.15 4.68
C THR A 56 -2.02 -17.06 5.98
N GLN A 57 -3.35 -17.04 5.91
CA GLN A 57 -4.22 -17.11 7.11
C GLN A 57 -4.42 -18.58 7.51
N ALA A 58 -3.33 -19.23 7.88
CA ALA A 58 -3.26 -20.66 8.20
C ALA A 58 -2.09 -20.93 9.16
N GLU A 59 -2.12 -22.08 9.83
CA GLU A 59 -1.00 -22.54 10.67
C GLU A 59 0.24 -22.84 9.84
N TYR A 60 0.04 -23.41 8.64
CA TYR A 60 1.09 -23.73 7.69
C TYR A 60 0.70 -23.29 6.30
N VAL A 61 1.67 -22.84 5.53
CA VAL A 61 1.50 -22.42 4.14
C VAL A 61 2.70 -22.83 3.30
N ARG A 62 2.44 -23.26 2.08
CA ARG A 62 3.49 -23.54 1.11
C ARG A 62 3.73 -22.32 0.23
N ILE A 63 4.95 -21.79 0.26
CA ILE A 63 5.35 -20.64 -0.54
C ILE A 63 6.11 -21.08 -1.78
N PRO A 64 5.57 -20.91 -2.99
CA PRO A 64 6.29 -21.19 -4.23
C PRO A 64 7.45 -20.23 -4.44
N HIS A 65 8.53 -20.71 -5.09
CA HIS A 65 9.70 -19.90 -5.43
C HIS A 65 10.31 -19.18 -4.22
N ALA A 66 10.54 -19.91 -3.12
CA ALA A 66 10.94 -19.34 -1.83
C ALA A 66 12.12 -18.36 -1.94
N ASP A 67 13.16 -18.67 -2.72
CA ASP A 67 14.37 -17.84 -2.86
C ASP A 67 14.10 -16.44 -3.44
N THR A 68 12.94 -16.24 -4.10
CA THR A 68 12.53 -14.94 -4.69
C THR A 68 11.22 -14.40 -4.13
N SER A 69 10.60 -15.11 -3.18
CA SER A 69 9.29 -14.77 -2.60
C SER A 69 9.35 -14.56 -1.08
N LEU A 70 10.50 -14.82 -0.47
CA LEU A 70 10.75 -14.65 0.95
C LEU A 70 11.89 -13.67 1.19
N TYR A 71 11.85 -13.02 2.35
CA TYR A 71 12.93 -12.16 2.83
C TYR A 71 13.30 -12.59 4.25
N ALA A 72 14.59 -12.76 4.53
CA ALA A 72 15.06 -13.06 5.87
C ALA A 72 14.75 -11.88 6.82
N LEU A 73 14.18 -12.18 7.96
CA LEU A 73 13.94 -11.16 8.99
C LEU A 73 15.23 -10.91 9.80
N PRO A 74 15.56 -9.64 10.08
CA PRO A 74 16.65 -9.32 10.99
C PRO A 74 16.41 -9.88 12.39
N VAL A 75 17.47 -10.32 13.05
CA VAL A 75 17.39 -10.76 14.46
C VAL A 75 16.89 -9.59 15.32
N GLY A 76 15.90 -9.85 16.18
CA GLY A 76 15.29 -8.84 17.06
C GLY A 76 14.32 -7.86 16.36
N ALA A 77 13.94 -8.14 15.10
CA ALA A 77 12.96 -7.33 14.40
C ALA A 77 11.58 -7.39 15.10
N ASP A 78 10.90 -6.25 15.16
CA ASP A 78 9.49 -6.22 15.55
C ASP A 78 8.63 -6.86 14.45
N GLU A 79 8.14 -8.07 14.73
CA GLU A 79 7.37 -8.84 13.75
C GLU A 79 6.08 -8.14 13.35
N LYS A 80 5.42 -7.39 14.27
CA LYS A 80 4.20 -6.64 13.96
C LYS A 80 4.46 -5.49 12.99
N ALA A 81 5.60 -4.84 13.14
CA ALA A 81 6.04 -3.84 12.18
C ALA A 81 6.38 -4.48 10.83
N MET A 82 7.11 -5.58 10.85
CA MET A 82 7.62 -6.22 9.62
C MET A 82 6.52 -6.82 8.75
N VAL A 83 5.41 -7.31 9.32
CA VAL A 83 4.30 -7.88 8.52
C VAL A 83 3.70 -6.87 7.53
N MET A 84 3.79 -5.58 7.79
CA MET A 84 3.31 -4.53 6.89
C MET A 84 4.09 -4.47 5.58
N LEU A 85 5.31 -5.04 5.55
CA LEU A 85 6.15 -5.09 4.35
C LEU A 85 5.83 -6.29 3.45
N SER A 86 4.89 -7.16 3.85
CA SER A 86 4.40 -8.24 3.00
C SER A 86 3.65 -7.70 1.78
N ASP A 87 2.89 -6.60 1.96
CA ASP A 87 1.96 -6.08 0.95
C ASP A 87 1.79 -4.56 1.06
N ILE A 88 1.21 -4.06 2.17
CA ILE A 88 0.67 -2.69 2.29
C ILE A 88 1.72 -1.62 1.97
N LEU A 89 2.91 -1.70 2.56
CA LEU A 89 3.96 -0.72 2.34
C LEU A 89 4.55 -0.78 0.92
N PRO A 90 4.93 -1.97 0.38
CA PRO A 90 5.34 -2.06 -1.01
C PRO A 90 4.26 -1.59 -1.99
N THR A 91 2.99 -1.95 -1.74
CA THR A 91 1.87 -1.56 -2.60
C THR A 91 1.71 -0.04 -2.62
N ALA A 92 1.62 0.59 -1.45
CA ALA A 92 1.48 2.04 -1.36
C ALA A 92 2.68 2.79 -1.96
N PHE A 93 3.88 2.30 -1.71
CA PHE A 93 5.11 2.90 -2.23
C PHE A 93 5.24 2.73 -3.75
N GLU A 94 5.16 1.49 -4.26
CA GLU A 94 5.36 1.23 -5.70
C GLU A 94 4.22 1.74 -6.56
N CYS A 95 2.97 1.48 -6.16
CA CYS A 95 1.80 1.83 -6.98
C CYS A 95 1.36 3.28 -6.77
N GLY A 96 1.58 3.85 -5.58
CA GLY A 96 1.24 5.24 -5.27
C GLY A 96 2.41 6.18 -5.52
N VAL A 97 3.43 6.11 -4.67
CA VAL A 97 4.51 7.10 -4.61
C VAL A 97 5.42 7.05 -5.84
N LEU A 98 5.96 5.85 -6.19
CA LEU A 98 6.83 5.71 -7.37
C LEU A 98 6.07 5.91 -8.68
N ASN A 99 4.87 5.35 -8.80
CA ASN A 99 4.04 5.54 -9.99
C ASN A 99 3.56 6.98 -10.14
N GLY A 100 3.28 7.65 -9.03
CA GLY A 100 3.00 9.09 -8.99
C GLY A 100 4.23 9.94 -9.28
N GLN A 101 5.43 9.35 -9.27
CA GLN A 101 6.71 10.06 -9.43
C GLN A 101 6.84 11.25 -8.48
N VAL A 102 6.48 11.05 -7.21
CA VAL A 102 6.60 12.09 -6.18
C VAL A 102 8.04 12.61 -6.12
N LYS A 103 8.21 13.93 -6.07
CA LYS A 103 9.50 14.63 -6.07
C LYS A 103 9.59 15.60 -4.89
N PRO A 104 10.79 16.04 -4.56
CA PRO A 104 10.98 17.14 -3.60
C PRO A 104 10.23 18.39 -4.04
N GLY A 105 9.46 18.96 -3.11
CA GLY A 105 8.68 20.16 -3.34
C GLY A 105 7.28 19.94 -3.91
N ASP A 106 6.92 18.72 -4.35
CA ASP A 106 5.57 18.43 -4.87
C ASP A 106 4.49 18.66 -3.80
N THR A 107 3.31 19.05 -4.26
CA THR A 107 2.07 18.97 -3.51
C THR A 107 1.38 17.63 -3.82
N VAL A 108 1.21 16.79 -2.79
CA VAL A 108 0.64 15.44 -2.93
C VAL A 108 -0.72 15.38 -2.25
N ALA A 109 -1.73 14.89 -2.93
CA ALA A 109 -3.02 14.53 -2.32
C ALA A 109 -3.20 13.01 -2.32
N VAL A 110 -3.56 12.43 -1.18
CA VAL A 110 -3.92 11.02 -1.04
C VAL A 110 -5.40 10.93 -0.71
N VAL A 111 -6.17 10.32 -1.61
CA VAL A 111 -7.61 10.12 -1.46
C VAL A 111 -7.85 8.73 -0.87
N GLY A 112 -8.26 8.72 0.39
CA GLY A 112 -8.40 7.55 1.25
C GLY A 112 -7.33 7.51 2.34
N ALA A 113 -7.73 7.62 3.62
CA ALA A 113 -6.86 7.48 4.79
C ALA A 113 -6.98 6.09 5.45
N GLY A 114 -7.26 5.06 4.65
CA GLY A 114 -7.13 3.66 5.05
C GLY A 114 -5.67 3.22 5.14
N PRO A 115 -5.40 1.95 5.47
CA PRO A 115 -4.03 1.45 5.64
C PRO A 115 -3.10 1.73 4.45
N ILE A 116 -3.61 1.61 3.21
CA ILE A 116 -2.84 1.90 1.98
C ILE A 116 -2.54 3.39 1.85
N GLY A 117 -3.55 4.26 2.05
CA GLY A 117 -3.32 5.71 1.96
C GLY A 117 -2.37 6.22 3.04
N LEU A 118 -2.49 5.70 4.28
CA LEU A 118 -1.54 6.04 5.36
C LEU A 118 -0.12 5.50 5.08
N ALA A 119 0.01 4.34 4.45
CA ALA A 119 1.30 3.83 3.99
C ALA A 119 1.88 4.69 2.85
N ALA A 120 1.03 5.22 1.94
CA ALA A 120 1.44 6.18 0.92
C ALA A 120 1.93 7.49 1.54
N LEU A 121 1.21 8.02 2.54
CA LEU A 121 1.65 9.17 3.34
C LEU A 121 3.04 8.95 3.94
N LEU A 122 3.25 7.81 4.63
CA LEU A 122 4.53 7.49 5.26
C LEU A 122 5.68 7.41 4.25
N THR A 123 5.43 6.79 3.10
CA THR A 123 6.47 6.55 2.10
C THR A 123 6.68 7.73 1.15
N ALA A 124 5.69 8.60 0.94
CA ALA A 124 5.85 9.85 0.19
C ALA A 124 6.85 10.81 0.87
N GLN A 125 6.93 10.79 2.20
CA GLN A 125 7.89 11.62 2.96
C GLN A 125 9.36 11.34 2.62
N PHE A 126 9.69 10.17 2.05
CA PHE A 126 11.05 9.88 1.56
C PHE A 126 11.51 10.85 0.47
N TYR A 127 10.57 11.49 -0.22
CA TYR A 127 10.82 12.43 -1.33
C TYR A 127 10.66 13.90 -0.93
N SER A 128 10.43 14.20 0.34
CA SER A 128 10.31 15.57 0.85
C SER A 128 9.34 16.44 0.05
N PRO A 129 8.07 16.01 -0.16
CA PRO A 129 7.07 16.88 -0.76
C PRO A 129 6.84 18.12 0.10
N SER A 130 6.41 19.23 -0.51
CA SER A 130 6.10 20.48 0.21
C SER A 130 4.84 20.34 1.06
N GLU A 131 3.86 19.62 0.54
CA GLU A 131 2.60 19.33 1.24
C GLU A 131 2.13 17.91 0.96
N ILE A 132 1.53 17.28 1.99
CA ILE A 132 0.77 16.03 1.84
C ILE A 132 -0.64 16.25 2.41
N MET A 133 -1.62 16.26 1.52
CA MET A 133 -3.04 16.41 1.84
C MET A 133 -3.67 15.03 1.96
N MET A 134 -4.33 14.73 3.08
CA MET A 134 -5.09 13.49 3.27
C MET A 134 -6.58 13.78 3.17
N ILE A 135 -7.29 12.99 2.36
CA ILE A 135 -8.72 13.15 2.07
C ILE A 135 -9.44 11.86 2.48
N ASP A 136 -10.40 11.94 3.40
CA ASP A 136 -11.21 10.78 3.83
C ASP A 136 -12.58 11.26 4.33
N LEU A 137 -13.51 10.33 4.52
CA LEU A 137 -14.81 10.57 5.15
C LEU A 137 -14.75 10.53 6.69
N ASP A 138 -13.74 9.85 7.26
CA ASP A 138 -13.62 9.54 8.68
C ASP A 138 -12.57 10.43 9.36
N ASP A 139 -13.05 11.29 10.26
CA ASP A 139 -12.18 12.21 11.02
C ASP A 139 -11.17 11.47 11.90
N ASN A 140 -11.49 10.27 12.43
CA ASN A 140 -10.52 9.50 13.22
C ASN A 140 -9.33 9.08 12.36
N ARG A 141 -9.57 8.66 11.09
CA ARG A 141 -8.50 8.32 10.15
C ARG A 141 -7.68 9.54 9.76
N LEU A 142 -8.34 10.69 9.59
CA LEU A 142 -7.66 11.95 9.30
C LEU A 142 -6.77 12.38 10.48
N GLU A 143 -7.21 12.22 11.73
CA GLU A 143 -6.36 12.51 12.90
C GLU A 143 -5.15 11.55 13.00
N VAL A 144 -5.32 10.29 12.64
CA VAL A 144 -4.17 9.38 12.51
C VAL A 144 -3.23 9.89 11.42
N ALA A 145 -3.74 10.28 10.25
CA ALA A 145 -2.93 10.85 9.18
C ALA A 145 -2.14 12.10 9.65
N ARG A 146 -2.77 12.99 10.43
CA ARG A 146 -2.08 14.13 11.06
C ARG A 146 -0.90 13.66 11.91
N SER A 147 -1.14 12.67 12.77
CA SER A 147 -0.10 12.13 13.64
C SER A 147 1.07 11.50 12.87
N LEU A 148 0.81 11.03 11.64
CA LEU A 148 1.78 10.41 10.73
C LEU A 148 2.49 11.42 9.81
N GLY A 149 2.15 12.72 9.88
CA GLY A 149 2.85 13.78 9.15
C GLY A 149 2.08 14.38 7.97
N ALA A 150 0.77 14.14 7.85
CA ALA A 150 -0.05 14.87 6.91
C ALA A 150 -0.07 16.38 7.24
N THR A 151 0.12 17.22 6.24
CA THR A 151 0.15 18.68 6.41
C THR A 151 -1.25 19.29 6.35
N LYS A 152 -2.15 18.71 5.58
CA LYS A 152 -3.55 19.12 5.46
C LYS A 152 -4.48 17.92 5.58
N LEU A 153 -5.64 18.13 6.18
CA LEU A 153 -6.69 17.14 6.33
C LEU A 153 -7.99 17.67 5.71
N ILE A 154 -8.61 16.86 4.90
CA ILE A 154 -9.84 17.24 4.18
C ILE A 154 -10.89 16.15 4.40
N ASN A 155 -11.89 16.46 5.23
CA ASN A 155 -13.08 15.61 5.33
C ASN A 155 -13.95 15.81 4.09
N SER A 156 -14.21 14.71 3.38
CA SER A 156 -14.94 14.67 2.11
C SER A 156 -16.43 14.33 2.25
N SER A 157 -16.95 14.21 3.48
CA SER A 157 -18.34 13.80 3.74
C SER A 157 -19.38 14.78 3.19
N ASP A 158 -19.01 16.05 2.99
CA ASP A 158 -19.86 17.09 2.41
C ASP A 158 -19.82 17.14 0.87
N GLY A 159 -19.07 16.25 0.22
CA GLY A 159 -18.91 16.20 -1.24
C GLY A 159 -18.06 17.32 -1.84
N LYS A 160 -17.40 18.16 -1.03
CA LYS A 160 -16.64 19.34 -1.48
C LYS A 160 -15.12 19.15 -1.45
N ALA A 161 -14.63 17.93 -1.39
CA ALA A 161 -13.20 17.67 -1.25
C ALA A 161 -12.38 18.32 -2.37
N ALA A 162 -12.78 18.18 -3.62
CA ALA A 162 -12.08 18.80 -4.76
C ALA A 162 -12.05 20.33 -4.65
N GLN A 163 -13.16 20.95 -4.29
CA GLN A 163 -13.23 22.41 -4.07
C GLN A 163 -12.24 22.84 -2.99
N LYS A 164 -12.22 22.16 -1.85
CA LYS A 164 -11.30 22.48 -0.73
C LYS A 164 -9.83 22.36 -1.14
N VAL A 165 -9.47 21.31 -1.92
CA VAL A 165 -8.11 21.17 -2.45
C VAL A 165 -7.76 22.35 -3.34
N LEU A 166 -8.63 22.71 -4.29
CA LEU A 166 -8.41 23.83 -5.20
C LEU A 166 -8.30 25.18 -4.46
N GLU A 167 -9.11 25.39 -3.41
CA GLU A 167 -8.99 26.59 -2.55
C GLU A 167 -7.62 26.65 -1.86
N ILE A 168 -7.13 25.52 -1.32
CA ILE A 168 -5.82 25.44 -0.66
C ILE A 168 -4.68 25.70 -1.65
N THR A 169 -4.80 25.21 -2.89
CA THR A 169 -3.77 25.32 -3.94
C THR A 169 -3.93 26.57 -4.82
N GLY A 170 -4.79 27.53 -4.45
CA GLY A 170 -5.02 28.74 -5.24
C GLY A 170 -5.63 28.49 -6.63
N GLY A 171 -6.29 27.34 -6.81
CA GLY A 171 -6.91 26.91 -8.08
C GLY A 171 -6.01 26.07 -8.97
N GLU A 172 -4.73 25.89 -8.63
CA GLU A 172 -3.76 25.18 -9.47
C GLU A 172 -3.88 23.65 -9.41
N GLY A 173 -4.36 23.11 -8.29
CA GLY A 173 -4.42 21.67 -8.06
C GLY A 173 -3.14 21.11 -7.45
N VAL A 174 -2.96 19.76 -7.52
CA VAL A 174 -1.83 19.04 -6.92
C VAL A 174 -0.95 18.40 -7.99
N ASP A 175 0.36 18.32 -7.73
CA ASP A 175 1.31 17.66 -8.63
C ASP A 175 1.04 16.15 -8.71
N VAL A 176 0.66 15.53 -7.58
CA VAL A 176 0.37 14.09 -7.51
C VAL A 176 -0.92 13.84 -6.73
N ALA A 177 -1.88 13.18 -7.37
CA ALA A 177 -3.09 12.65 -6.74
C ALA A 177 -3.00 11.12 -6.66
N ILE A 178 -2.98 10.57 -5.44
CA ILE A 178 -2.93 9.11 -5.19
C ILE A 178 -4.34 8.64 -4.80
N GLU A 179 -4.94 7.80 -5.63
CA GLU A 179 -6.22 7.16 -5.37
C GLU A 179 -5.99 5.86 -4.58
N ALA A 180 -6.48 5.76 -3.34
CA ALA A 180 -6.20 4.66 -2.41
C ALA A 180 -7.46 3.98 -1.83
N VAL A 181 -8.59 4.03 -2.54
CA VAL A 181 -9.88 3.46 -2.13
C VAL A 181 -10.44 2.45 -3.12
N GLY A 182 -10.45 2.79 -4.43
CA GLY A 182 -10.95 1.93 -5.51
C GLY A 182 -12.44 2.11 -5.79
N ILE A 183 -12.97 3.32 -5.73
CA ILE A 183 -14.36 3.62 -6.09
C ILE A 183 -14.46 4.80 -7.07
N PRO A 184 -15.52 4.91 -7.88
CA PRO A 184 -15.66 6.00 -8.84
C PRO A 184 -15.54 7.40 -8.24
N ALA A 185 -16.15 7.64 -7.08
CA ALA A 185 -16.14 8.95 -6.43
C ALA A 185 -14.74 9.44 -6.04
N THR A 186 -13.85 8.55 -5.58
CA THR A 186 -12.47 8.91 -5.22
C THR A 186 -11.59 9.13 -6.44
N PHE A 187 -11.82 8.37 -7.51
CA PHE A 187 -11.15 8.61 -8.77
C PHE A 187 -11.58 9.93 -9.41
N ASP A 188 -12.88 10.30 -9.31
CA ASP A 188 -13.37 11.60 -9.77
C ASP A 188 -12.72 12.75 -8.99
N ILE A 189 -12.54 12.62 -7.66
CA ILE A 189 -11.79 13.61 -6.88
C ILE A 189 -10.37 13.77 -7.43
N CYS A 190 -9.64 12.66 -7.65
CA CYS A 190 -8.27 12.72 -8.19
C CYS A 190 -8.19 13.44 -9.53
N GLN A 191 -9.14 13.18 -10.44
CA GLN A 191 -9.21 13.85 -11.74
C GLN A 191 -9.51 15.36 -11.61
N ALA A 192 -10.32 15.74 -10.62
CA ALA A 192 -10.71 17.12 -10.42
C ALA A 192 -9.64 18.00 -9.79
N ILE A 193 -8.70 17.38 -9.05
CA ILE A 193 -7.67 18.11 -8.28
C ILE A 193 -6.27 18.06 -8.89
N VAL A 194 -6.03 17.19 -9.89
CA VAL A 194 -4.71 17.09 -10.50
C VAL A 194 -4.39 18.34 -11.32
N ALA A 195 -3.21 18.92 -11.09
CA ALA A 195 -2.73 20.09 -11.80
C ALA A 195 -2.33 19.76 -13.26
N PRO A 196 -2.24 20.76 -14.16
CA PRO A 196 -1.62 20.57 -15.44
C PRO A 196 -0.18 20.04 -15.32
N GLY A 197 0.16 19.00 -16.09
CA GLY A 197 1.43 18.27 -15.98
C GLY A 197 1.51 17.28 -14.83
N GLY A 198 0.49 17.25 -13.98
CA GLY A 198 0.43 16.38 -12.80
C GLY A 198 0.15 14.90 -13.11
N ARG A 199 0.06 14.11 -12.05
CA ARG A 199 -0.11 12.64 -12.12
C ARG A 199 -1.23 12.15 -11.24
N VAL A 200 -2.00 11.21 -11.76
CA VAL A 200 -2.95 10.40 -10.97
C VAL A 200 -2.38 8.98 -10.86
N ALA A 201 -2.01 8.58 -9.66
CA ALA A 201 -1.57 7.21 -9.36
C ALA A 201 -2.73 6.43 -8.73
N ASN A 202 -3.31 5.51 -9.49
CA ASN A 202 -4.41 4.67 -9.00
C ASN A 202 -3.85 3.42 -8.32
N VAL A 203 -4.05 3.32 -7.02
CA VAL A 203 -3.67 2.16 -6.19
C VAL A 203 -4.89 1.33 -5.83
N GLY A 204 -6.04 1.96 -5.65
CA GLY A 204 -7.28 1.30 -5.29
C GLY A 204 -7.74 0.27 -6.32
N VAL A 205 -8.31 -0.83 -5.84
CA VAL A 205 -8.85 -1.90 -6.69
C VAL A 205 -10.33 -1.61 -6.97
N HIS A 206 -10.63 -1.21 -8.19
CA HIS A 206 -11.99 -0.84 -8.59
C HIS A 206 -12.85 -2.06 -8.88
N GLY A 207 -13.97 -2.19 -8.16
CA GLY A 207 -15.00 -3.20 -8.42
C GLY A 207 -16.10 -2.75 -9.38
N LYS A 208 -16.06 -1.49 -9.85
CA LYS A 208 -17.02 -0.88 -10.78
C LYS A 208 -16.29 -0.06 -11.84
N PRO A 209 -16.85 0.10 -13.05
CA PRO A 209 -16.31 1.01 -14.04
C PRO A 209 -16.19 2.45 -13.51
N VAL A 210 -15.16 3.16 -13.94
CA VAL A 210 -14.94 4.57 -13.66
C VAL A 210 -14.99 5.38 -14.95
N GLU A 211 -15.48 6.61 -14.86
CA GLU A 211 -15.47 7.54 -15.99
C GLU A 211 -14.12 8.27 -16.05
N LEU A 212 -13.54 8.35 -17.23
CA LEU A 212 -12.39 9.20 -17.49
C LEU A 212 -12.86 10.51 -18.13
N ARG A 213 -12.65 11.62 -17.44
CA ARG A 213 -13.10 12.97 -17.84
C ARG A 213 -12.17 13.58 -18.88
N LEU A 214 -12.00 12.93 -20.02
CA LEU A 214 -11.11 13.40 -21.09
C LEU A 214 -11.50 14.79 -21.61
N GLU A 215 -12.78 15.15 -21.60
CA GLU A 215 -13.26 16.47 -21.98
C GLU A 215 -12.66 17.62 -21.13
N ARG A 216 -12.14 17.29 -19.93
CA ARG A 216 -11.44 18.24 -19.05
C ARG A 216 -9.93 18.06 -19.07
N LEU A 217 -9.45 16.82 -19.17
CA LEU A 217 -8.05 16.46 -18.96
C LEU A 217 -7.19 16.55 -20.24
N TRP A 218 -7.81 16.55 -21.44
CA TRP A 218 -7.08 16.44 -22.71
C TRP A 218 -6.02 17.53 -22.94
N SER A 219 -6.22 18.72 -22.37
CA SER A 219 -5.29 19.86 -22.51
C SER A 219 -4.34 20.01 -21.30
N HIS A 220 -4.45 19.18 -20.27
CA HIS A 220 -3.70 19.35 -19.02
C HIS A 220 -2.39 18.55 -18.99
N ASN A 221 -2.05 17.76 -20.02
CA ASN A 221 -0.83 16.92 -20.04
C ASN A 221 -0.72 15.96 -18.84
N VAL A 222 -1.85 15.50 -18.31
CA VAL A 222 -1.91 14.62 -17.14
C VAL A 222 -1.46 13.20 -17.47
N THR A 223 -0.75 12.57 -16.57
CA THR A 223 -0.44 11.14 -16.65
C THR A 223 -1.32 10.38 -15.64
N ILE A 224 -2.07 9.37 -16.10
CA ILE A 224 -2.81 8.45 -15.24
C ILE A 224 -2.13 7.08 -15.28
N THR A 225 -1.80 6.54 -14.11
CA THR A 225 -1.08 5.28 -13.99
C THR A 225 -1.84 4.26 -13.16
N THR A 226 -1.73 3.01 -13.54
CA THR A 226 -2.16 1.85 -12.77
C THR A 226 -1.01 0.87 -12.59
N ARG A 227 -0.97 0.16 -11.48
CA ARG A 227 0.06 -0.86 -11.25
C ARG A 227 -0.43 -1.92 -10.27
N LEU A 228 -0.08 -3.18 -10.51
CA LEU A 228 -0.04 -4.21 -9.48
C LEU A 228 1.35 -4.20 -8.84
N VAL A 229 1.42 -4.29 -7.52
CA VAL A 229 2.69 -4.30 -6.78
C VAL A 229 3.59 -5.46 -7.22
N ASP A 230 4.88 -5.20 -7.34
CA ASP A 230 5.89 -6.22 -7.64
C ASP A 230 6.71 -6.64 -6.42
N THR A 231 6.58 -5.90 -5.30
CA THR A 231 7.35 -6.04 -4.05
C THR A 231 8.86 -5.91 -4.20
N ALA A 232 9.30 -5.32 -5.30
CA ALA A 232 10.71 -5.06 -5.58
C ALA A 232 11.34 -4.07 -4.57
N ALA A 233 10.52 -3.19 -3.99
CA ALA A 233 10.95 -2.23 -2.98
C ALA A 233 11.14 -2.83 -1.59
N THR A 234 10.66 -4.04 -1.31
CA THR A 234 10.69 -4.64 0.04
C THR A 234 12.10 -4.66 0.67
N PRO A 235 13.19 -5.00 -0.02
CA PRO A 235 14.54 -4.93 0.57
C PRO A 235 14.95 -3.52 1.03
N MET A 236 14.56 -2.49 0.29
CA MET A 236 14.80 -1.09 0.65
C MET A 236 13.96 -0.72 1.87
N LEU A 237 12.66 -1.05 1.87
CA LEU A 237 11.76 -0.76 2.97
C LEU A 237 12.20 -1.44 4.27
N LEU A 238 12.70 -2.68 4.21
CA LEU A 238 13.31 -3.38 5.36
C LEU A 238 14.49 -2.58 5.95
N LYS A 239 15.34 -1.98 5.10
CA LYS A 239 16.44 -1.11 5.56
C LYS A 239 15.92 0.14 6.23
N MET A 240 14.85 0.76 5.69
CA MET A 240 14.24 1.98 6.27
C MET A 240 13.62 1.70 7.63
N VAL A 241 12.94 0.55 7.82
CA VAL A 241 12.42 0.15 9.14
C VAL A 241 13.57 -0.10 10.12
N LYS A 242 14.61 -0.83 9.70
CA LYS A 242 15.80 -1.08 10.54
C LYS A 242 16.51 0.22 10.95
N ALA A 243 16.53 1.23 10.09
CA ALA A 243 17.11 2.54 10.36
C ALA A 243 16.20 3.44 11.21
N GLY A 244 14.98 3.01 11.55
CA GLY A 244 14.00 3.82 12.29
C GLY A 244 13.39 4.97 11.48
N GLN A 245 13.63 5.00 10.16
CA GLN A 245 13.11 6.00 9.23
C GLN A 245 11.67 5.71 8.79
N LEU A 246 11.24 4.47 8.92
CA LEU A 246 9.87 4.01 8.64
C LEU A 246 9.36 3.24 9.86
N ARG A 247 8.19 3.63 10.36
CA ARG A 247 7.58 3.07 11.58
C ARG A 247 6.20 2.47 11.26
N PRO A 248 6.14 1.30 10.63
CA PRO A 248 4.89 0.69 10.17
C PRO A 248 4.01 0.16 11.30
N GLU A 249 4.58 -0.10 12.49
CA GLU A 249 3.84 -0.49 13.71
C GLU A 249 2.73 0.51 14.07
N ARG A 250 2.88 1.79 13.68
CA ARG A 250 1.88 2.84 13.92
C ARG A 250 0.57 2.62 13.14
N LEU A 251 0.56 1.74 12.16
CA LEU A 251 -0.64 1.35 11.40
C LEU A 251 -1.42 0.22 12.06
N THR A 252 -0.80 -0.52 13.01
CA THR A 252 -1.44 -1.64 13.70
C THR A 252 -2.32 -1.14 14.83
N THR A 253 -3.61 -1.53 14.81
CA THR A 253 -4.57 -1.16 15.85
C THR A 253 -5.06 -2.34 16.65
N HIS A 254 -5.16 -3.52 16.04
CA HIS A 254 -5.74 -4.71 16.67
C HIS A 254 -4.89 -5.94 16.39
N THR A 255 -4.89 -6.88 17.33
CA THR A 255 -4.20 -8.18 17.19
C THR A 255 -5.12 -9.27 17.75
N PHE A 256 -5.30 -10.35 17.00
CA PHE A 256 -6.10 -11.51 17.37
C PHE A 256 -5.29 -12.80 17.20
N ALA A 257 -5.64 -13.84 17.96
CA ALA A 257 -5.16 -15.18 17.67
C ALA A 257 -5.82 -15.75 16.40
N LEU A 258 -5.16 -16.65 15.69
CA LEU A 258 -5.74 -17.31 14.51
C LEU A 258 -7.05 -18.03 14.84
N ALA A 259 -7.13 -18.64 16.02
CA ALA A 259 -8.37 -19.28 16.50
C ALA A 259 -9.56 -18.30 16.65
N ASP A 260 -9.28 -17.00 16.77
CA ASP A 260 -10.28 -15.92 16.91
C ASP A 260 -10.43 -15.07 15.62
N VAL A 261 -10.08 -15.64 14.49
CA VAL A 261 -10.04 -14.92 13.19
C VAL A 261 -11.39 -14.33 12.79
N MET A 262 -12.52 -14.95 13.16
CA MET A 262 -13.85 -14.41 12.83
C MET A 262 -14.12 -13.08 13.53
N ASN A 263 -13.71 -12.91 14.81
CA ASN A 263 -13.78 -11.63 15.49
C ASN A 263 -12.84 -10.58 14.86
N ALA A 264 -11.68 -11.01 14.36
CA ALA A 264 -10.80 -10.12 13.59
C ALA A 264 -11.49 -9.58 12.33
N TYR A 265 -12.22 -10.41 11.59
CA TYR A 265 -13.02 -10.01 10.43
C TYR A 265 -14.16 -9.07 10.83
N ASP A 266 -14.87 -9.33 11.93
CA ASP A 266 -15.95 -8.46 12.41
C ASP A 266 -15.44 -7.08 12.79
N VAL A 267 -14.30 -7.00 13.46
CA VAL A 267 -13.64 -5.72 13.80
C VAL A 267 -13.21 -4.97 12.55
N PHE A 268 -12.61 -5.68 11.58
CA PHE A 268 -12.19 -5.07 10.33
C PHE A 268 -13.38 -4.64 9.45
N GLY A 269 -14.44 -5.44 9.38
CA GLY A 269 -15.68 -5.10 8.66
C GLY A 269 -16.40 -3.88 9.24
N ASN A 270 -16.21 -3.60 10.53
CA ASN A 270 -16.75 -2.44 11.24
C ASN A 270 -15.66 -1.41 11.57
N ALA A 271 -14.69 -1.22 10.68
CA ALA A 271 -13.45 -0.47 10.93
C ALA A 271 -13.67 0.94 11.47
N ALA A 272 -14.65 1.69 10.96
CA ALA A 272 -14.96 3.05 11.44
C ALA A 272 -15.39 3.03 12.91
N ARG A 273 -16.31 2.13 13.31
CA ARG A 273 -16.78 1.98 14.69
C ARG A 273 -15.70 1.47 15.62
N ALA A 274 -14.92 0.48 15.17
CA ALA A 274 -13.84 -0.13 15.94
C ALA A 274 -12.56 0.73 15.95
N ARG A 275 -12.51 1.81 15.17
CA ARG A 275 -11.29 2.59 14.88
C ARG A 275 -10.14 1.70 14.39
N ALA A 276 -10.48 0.67 13.60
CA ALA A 276 -9.52 -0.26 13.08
C ALA A 276 -8.83 0.29 11.82
N LEU A 277 -7.50 0.20 11.80
CA LEU A 277 -6.68 0.43 10.63
C LEU A 277 -6.16 -0.90 10.11
N LYS A 278 -5.17 -1.47 10.77
CA LYS A 278 -4.64 -2.78 10.45
C LYS A 278 -4.89 -3.74 11.60
N VAL A 279 -5.48 -4.87 11.26
CA VAL A 279 -5.75 -5.99 12.15
C VAL A 279 -4.73 -7.08 11.85
N ILE A 280 -3.97 -7.50 12.87
CA ILE A 280 -3.01 -8.61 12.77
C ILE A 280 -3.64 -9.86 13.33
N VAL A 281 -3.45 -10.98 12.64
CA VAL A 281 -3.79 -12.33 13.14
C VAL A 281 -2.49 -13.07 13.38
N GLU A 282 -2.31 -13.60 14.60
CA GLU A 282 -1.13 -14.33 15.03
C GLU A 282 -1.47 -15.81 15.23
N ASN A 283 -0.62 -16.69 14.71
CA ASN A 283 -0.71 -18.10 14.97
C ASN A 283 0.01 -18.40 16.31
N ARG A 284 -0.76 -18.49 17.40
CA ARG A 284 -0.32 -18.79 18.77
C ARG A 284 -1.02 -20.02 19.29
#